data_caa64b04033f21fe3274375c29186824
#
_entry.id   caa64b04033f21fe3274375c29186824
#
_cell.length_a   1.000
_cell.length_b   1.000
_cell.length_c   1.000
_cell.angle_alpha   90.00
_cell.angle_beta   90.00
_cell.angle_gamma   90.00
#
_symmetry.space_group_name_H-M   'P 1'
#
loop_
_entity.id
_entity.type
_entity.pdbx_description
1 polymer ?
#
loop_
_entity_poly.entity_id
_entity_poly.type
_entity_poly.pdbx_seq_one_letter_code
_entity_poly.pdbx_strand_id
1 'polypeptide(L)'
;MKRLLTVFATAVVAMAFAFGAKAQISVGAGYGLAAHINTYIGSDGAALDDEDEDLNGFYINVSYNLDLLSGNWGMLSLQPGVTYSYYGTSESESEELLGVKAYAKTTFNEHYLDIPVNARYSYDILPGTLKVSAFAGPVFSFGLSSTGVTRVEAGDNWTKTTTNYYTGTITTKGNMGGMSVDKTEKGDGTGYGMFDLKLGLGLAVTAFDKIDLKFAYNIGLLDRMKAEKVRLNTNIFTVGVAWNF
;
A
#
# COMPACT_ATOMS: atom_id res chain seq x y z
N MET A 1 -18.70 -2.87 -1.47
CA MET A 1 -17.91 -3.23 -0.28
C MET A 1 -18.34 -4.55 0.36
N LYS A 2 -19.60 -4.72 0.86
CA LYS A 2 -20.03 -5.98 1.53
C LYS A 2 -19.81 -7.25 0.69
N ARG A 3 -20.13 -7.23 -0.62
CA ARG A 3 -19.93 -8.40 -1.52
C ARG A 3 -18.46 -8.75 -1.74
N LEU A 4 -17.57 -7.77 -1.80
CA LEU A 4 -16.12 -8.00 -1.94
C LEU A 4 -15.54 -8.66 -0.67
N LEU A 5 -15.96 -8.19 0.50
CA LEU A 5 -15.57 -8.77 1.79
C LEU A 5 -16.05 -10.23 1.93
N THR A 6 -17.26 -10.53 1.44
CA THR A 6 -17.81 -11.89 1.46
C THR A 6 -17.04 -12.82 0.51
N VAL A 7 -16.76 -12.39 -0.71
CA VAL A 7 -15.95 -13.15 -1.68
C VAL A 7 -14.56 -13.41 -1.11
N PHE A 8 -13.97 -12.41 -0.47
CA PHE A 8 -12.67 -12.48 0.19
C PHE A 8 -12.67 -13.50 1.34
N ALA A 9 -13.61 -13.37 2.27
CA ALA A 9 -13.74 -14.31 3.40
C ALA A 9 -13.97 -15.75 2.90
N THR A 10 -14.78 -15.92 1.84
CA THR A 10 -15.05 -17.25 1.26
C THR A 10 -13.81 -17.83 0.58
N ALA A 11 -13.00 -17.02 -0.10
CA ALA A 11 -11.76 -17.45 -0.74
C ALA A 11 -10.71 -17.89 0.31
N VAL A 12 -10.57 -17.13 1.41
CA VAL A 12 -9.67 -17.47 2.53
C VAL A 12 -10.11 -18.78 3.19
N VAL A 13 -11.40 -18.94 3.44
CA VAL A 13 -11.98 -20.16 4.02
C VAL A 13 -11.83 -21.36 3.06
N ALA A 14 -12.07 -21.18 1.76
CA ALA A 14 -11.90 -22.24 0.77
C ALA A 14 -10.44 -22.67 0.62
N MET A 15 -9.47 -21.75 0.69
CA MET A 15 -8.05 -22.08 0.72
C MET A 15 -7.66 -22.86 1.98
N ALA A 16 -8.21 -22.52 3.14
CA ALA A 16 -7.95 -23.26 4.39
C ALA A 16 -8.46 -24.72 4.37
N PHE A 17 -9.54 -25.01 3.65
CA PHE A 17 -10.11 -26.36 3.54
C PHE A 17 -9.54 -27.20 2.38
N ALA A 18 -8.95 -26.57 1.35
CA ALA A 18 -8.50 -27.29 0.14
C ALA A 18 -7.20 -28.06 0.32
N PHE A 19 -6.42 -27.78 1.36
CA PHE A 19 -5.09 -28.35 1.56
C PHE A 19 -4.98 -29.03 2.93
N GLY A 20 -4.79 -30.33 2.92
CA GLY A 20 -4.75 -31.17 4.13
C GLY A 20 -3.61 -30.83 5.09
N ALA A 21 -3.66 -31.42 6.21
CA ALA A 21 -3.05 -31.41 7.55
C ALA A 21 -1.62 -30.87 7.82
N LYS A 22 -0.95 -30.17 6.91
CA LYS A 22 0.38 -29.52 7.14
C LYS A 22 0.42 -28.05 6.80
N ALA A 23 -0.70 -27.43 6.69
CA ALA A 23 -0.82 -26.07 6.28
C ALA A 23 -0.88 -25.13 7.50
N GLN A 24 0.00 -24.15 7.52
CA GLN A 24 0.10 -23.17 8.58
C GLN A 24 -0.50 -21.84 8.15
N ILE A 25 -1.54 -21.37 8.83
CA ILE A 25 -2.11 -20.04 8.64
C ILE A 25 -1.27 -19.04 9.45
N SER A 26 -0.95 -17.90 8.82
CA SER A 26 -0.25 -16.80 9.47
C SER A 26 -1.10 -15.54 9.40
N VAL A 27 -1.32 -14.90 10.53
CA VAL A 27 -2.02 -13.60 10.62
C VAL A 27 -1.06 -12.58 11.18
N GLY A 28 -0.87 -11.47 10.48
CA GLY A 28 0.10 -10.46 10.84
C GLY A 28 -0.39 -9.04 10.65
N ALA A 29 0.33 -8.13 11.27
CA ALA A 29 0.17 -6.70 11.11
C ALA A 29 1.51 -6.00 11.25
N GLY A 30 1.61 -4.80 10.71
CA GLY A 30 2.84 -4.02 10.81
C GLY A 30 2.69 -2.62 10.28
N TYR A 31 3.84 -1.96 10.27
CA TYR A 31 4.03 -0.62 9.74
C TYR A 31 4.64 -0.68 8.35
N GLY A 32 4.31 0.27 7.50
CA GLY A 32 4.86 0.38 6.16
C GLY A 32 5.16 1.82 5.76
N LEU A 33 6.19 1.94 4.95
CA LEU A 33 6.58 3.16 4.24
C LEU A 33 6.39 2.90 2.76
N ALA A 34 5.59 3.73 2.10
CA ALA A 34 5.42 3.69 0.65
C ALA A 34 6.06 4.94 0.05
N ALA A 35 6.91 4.75 -0.95
CA ALA A 35 7.50 5.81 -1.74
C ALA A 35 6.85 5.82 -3.13
N HIS A 36 6.26 6.95 -3.49
CA HIS A 36 5.77 7.24 -4.83
C HIS A 36 6.90 7.92 -5.61
N ILE A 37 7.42 7.24 -6.60
CA ILE A 37 8.48 7.74 -7.47
C ILE A 37 7.83 8.28 -8.74
N ASN A 38 7.80 9.61 -8.86
CA ASN A 38 7.30 10.31 -10.03
C ASN A 38 8.47 10.63 -10.96
N THR A 39 8.58 9.94 -12.08
CA THR A 39 9.61 10.20 -13.11
C THR A 39 9.03 11.05 -14.23
N TYR A 40 9.54 12.25 -14.40
CA TYR A 40 9.16 13.15 -15.49
C TYR A 40 9.93 12.78 -16.76
N ILE A 41 9.22 12.71 -17.90
CA ILE A 41 9.78 12.30 -19.19
C ILE A 41 9.87 13.50 -20.12
N GLY A 42 11.07 13.78 -20.62
CA GLY A 42 11.32 14.81 -21.62
C GLY A 42 10.71 14.49 -22.99
N SER A 43 10.71 15.47 -23.88
CA SER A 43 10.22 15.33 -25.26
C SER A 43 11.03 14.33 -26.09
N ASP A 44 12.24 14.00 -25.68
CA ASP A 44 13.15 13.02 -26.27
C ASP A 44 12.98 11.61 -25.66
N GLY A 45 12.08 11.45 -24.68
CA GLY A 45 11.84 10.19 -23.97
C GLY A 45 12.82 9.91 -22.83
N ALA A 46 13.76 10.82 -22.53
CA ALA A 46 14.66 10.66 -21.40
C ALA A 46 14.00 11.07 -20.08
N ALA A 47 14.38 10.43 -18.97
CA ALA A 47 14.01 10.87 -17.65
C ALA A 47 14.70 12.22 -17.35
N LEU A 48 13.92 13.22 -16.90
CA LEU A 48 14.41 14.55 -16.58
C LEU A 48 14.71 14.71 -15.10
N ASP A 49 13.80 14.23 -14.26
CA ASP A 49 13.87 14.35 -12.80
C ASP A 49 12.98 13.30 -12.14
N ASP A 50 13.31 12.91 -10.92
CA ASP A 50 12.53 12.03 -10.09
C ASP A 50 12.15 12.78 -8.81
N GLU A 51 10.86 12.82 -8.49
CA GLU A 51 10.34 13.34 -7.22
C GLU A 51 9.75 12.19 -6.41
N ASP A 52 10.19 12.07 -5.16
CA ASP A 52 9.71 11.06 -4.23
C ASP A 52 8.70 11.67 -3.26
N GLU A 53 7.54 11.03 -3.10
CA GLU A 53 6.56 11.34 -2.06
C GLU A 53 6.47 10.17 -1.10
N ASP A 54 6.88 10.38 0.15
CA ASP A 54 6.87 9.37 1.19
C ASP A 54 5.52 9.35 1.92
N LEU A 55 4.93 8.17 1.96
CA LEU A 55 3.70 7.87 2.69
C LEU A 55 4.01 6.87 3.79
N ASN A 56 3.35 7.01 4.92
CA ASN A 56 3.48 6.05 6.01
C ASN A 56 2.12 5.47 6.40
N GLY A 57 2.14 4.28 6.97
CA GLY A 57 0.88 3.63 7.28
C GLY A 57 1.04 2.27 7.95
N PHE A 58 -0.01 1.48 7.85
CA PHE A 58 -0.07 0.16 8.45
C PHE A 58 -0.62 -0.87 7.45
N TYR A 59 -0.34 -2.13 7.74
CA TYR A 59 -0.95 -3.24 7.01
C TYR A 59 -1.44 -4.33 7.97
N ILE A 60 -2.41 -5.11 7.48
CA ILE A 60 -2.81 -6.38 8.05
C ILE A 60 -2.72 -7.45 6.97
N ASN A 61 -2.22 -8.63 7.33
CA ASN A 61 -1.95 -9.72 6.40
C ASN A 61 -2.50 -11.03 6.93
N VAL A 62 -3.06 -11.82 6.03
CA VAL A 62 -3.33 -13.24 6.24
C VAL A 62 -2.62 -14.01 5.15
N SER A 63 -1.80 -14.97 5.51
CA SER A 63 -1.08 -15.82 4.57
C SER A 63 -1.15 -17.29 4.98
N TYR A 64 -0.84 -18.13 4.03
CA TYR A 64 -0.91 -19.58 4.16
C TYR A 64 0.41 -20.17 3.70
N ASN A 65 1.06 -21.00 4.54
CA ASN A 65 2.29 -21.67 4.17
C ASN A 65 1.98 -23.09 3.69
N LEU A 66 2.33 -23.37 2.44
CA LEU A 66 2.29 -24.68 1.80
C LEU A 66 3.70 -25.24 1.72
N ASP A 67 4.02 -26.20 2.56
CA ASP A 67 5.33 -26.85 2.51
C ASP A 67 5.42 -27.73 1.27
N LEU A 68 6.37 -27.39 0.37
CA LEU A 68 6.60 -28.11 -0.87
C LEU A 68 7.71 -29.15 -0.74
N LEU A 69 8.84 -28.75 -0.18
CA LEU A 69 10.02 -29.60 -0.01
C LEU A 69 10.65 -29.33 1.36
N SER A 70 11.06 -30.40 2.05
CA SER A 70 11.76 -30.28 3.32
C SER A 70 12.89 -31.31 3.42
N GLY A 71 13.98 -30.94 4.11
CA GLY A 71 15.13 -31.79 4.32
C GLY A 71 16.15 -31.17 5.26
N ASN A 72 17.31 -31.78 5.42
CA ASN A 72 18.40 -31.26 6.26
C ASN A 72 18.94 -29.88 5.77
N TRP A 73 18.62 -29.51 4.53
CA TRP A 73 18.98 -28.24 3.92
C TRP A 73 17.98 -27.11 4.25
N GLY A 74 16.88 -27.41 4.90
CA GLY A 74 15.80 -26.46 5.19
C GLY A 74 14.47 -26.85 4.56
N MET A 75 13.55 -25.89 4.47
CA MET A 75 12.20 -26.04 3.97
C MET A 75 11.90 -25.00 2.91
N LEU A 76 11.38 -25.44 1.77
CA LEU A 76 10.83 -24.59 0.72
C LEU A 76 9.30 -24.66 0.77
N SER A 77 8.66 -23.53 0.88
CA SER A 77 7.19 -23.41 0.90
C SER A 77 6.70 -22.38 -0.10
N LEU A 78 5.46 -22.53 -0.53
CA LEU A 78 4.70 -21.51 -1.23
C LEU A 78 3.85 -20.76 -0.20
N GLN A 79 3.90 -19.42 -0.22
CA GLN A 79 3.17 -18.58 0.72
C GLN A 79 2.26 -17.60 -0.05
N PRO A 80 1.05 -18.04 -0.48
CA PRO A 80 0.03 -17.11 -0.92
C PRO A 80 -0.55 -16.36 0.28
N GLY A 81 -0.98 -15.11 0.03
CA GLY A 81 -1.56 -14.30 1.09
C GLY A 81 -2.47 -13.23 0.56
N VAL A 82 -3.03 -12.49 1.50
CA VAL A 82 -3.77 -11.27 1.23
C VAL A 82 -3.43 -10.24 2.27
N THR A 83 -3.15 -9.04 1.82
CA THR A 83 -2.74 -7.91 2.64
C THR A 83 -3.65 -6.73 2.32
N TYR A 84 -4.23 -6.15 3.35
CA TYR A 84 -4.81 -4.82 3.26
C TYR A 84 -3.83 -3.81 3.82
N SER A 85 -3.60 -2.72 3.09
CA SER A 85 -2.68 -1.66 3.49
C SER A 85 -3.35 -0.30 3.39
N TYR A 86 -2.99 0.57 4.32
CA TYR A 86 -3.30 1.99 4.33
C TYR A 86 -1.99 2.77 4.39
N TYR A 87 -1.84 3.76 3.52
CA TYR A 87 -0.73 4.70 3.52
C TYR A 87 -1.25 6.12 3.38
N GLY A 88 -0.60 7.07 4.05
CA GLY A 88 -0.97 8.47 3.94
C GLY A 88 0.11 9.41 4.41
N THR A 89 -0.03 10.66 4.00
CA THR A 89 0.77 11.79 4.47
C THR A 89 -0.13 12.98 4.76
N SER A 90 0.35 13.90 5.58
CA SER A 90 -0.38 15.14 5.89
C SER A 90 0.63 16.24 6.17
N GLU A 91 0.57 17.28 5.36
CA GLU A 91 1.37 18.49 5.49
C GLU A 91 0.48 19.67 5.81
N SER A 92 0.98 20.59 6.62
CA SER A 92 0.25 21.81 6.96
C SER A 92 1.21 22.98 7.06
N GLU A 93 0.80 24.11 6.49
CA GLU A 93 1.51 25.37 6.52
C GLU A 93 0.61 26.45 7.08
N SER A 94 1.19 27.39 7.80
CA SER A 94 0.48 28.57 8.30
C SER A 94 1.34 29.80 8.13
N GLU A 95 0.77 30.82 7.53
CA GLU A 95 1.39 32.12 7.36
C GLU A 95 0.48 33.23 7.89
N GLU A 96 1.07 34.33 8.35
CA GLU A 96 0.34 35.53 8.73
C GLU A 96 0.78 36.67 7.82
N LEU A 97 -0.15 37.20 7.02
CA LEU A 97 0.06 38.33 6.14
C LEU A 97 -0.91 39.44 6.49
N LEU A 98 -0.39 40.63 6.80
CA LEU A 98 -1.20 41.85 7.14
C LEU A 98 -2.21 41.60 8.27
N GLY A 99 -1.86 40.76 9.26
CA GLY A 99 -2.76 40.45 10.40
C GLY A 99 -3.86 39.41 10.09
N VAL A 100 -3.86 38.84 8.88
CA VAL A 100 -4.74 37.72 8.52
C VAL A 100 -3.92 36.43 8.56
N LYS A 101 -4.36 35.49 9.38
CA LYS A 101 -3.78 34.13 9.40
C LYS A 101 -4.36 33.31 8.26
N ALA A 102 -3.47 32.78 7.42
CA ALA A 102 -3.78 31.79 6.41
C ALA A 102 -3.26 30.43 6.84
N TYR A 103 -4.05 29.39 6.64
CA TYR A 103 -3.73 28.02 6.96
C TYR A 103 -4.01 27.13 5.75
N ALA A 104 -3.05 26.32 5.35
CA ALA A 104 -3.21 25.31 4.31
C ALA A 104 -2.88 23.95 4.89
N LYS A 105 -3.71 22.94 4.60
CA LYS A 105 -3.46 21.56 4.96
C LYS A 105 -3.75 20.66 3.77
N THR A 106 -2.75 19.87 3.38
CA THR A 106 -2.89 18.82 2.37
C THR A 106 -2.75 17.46 3.03
N THR A 107 -3.66 16.56 2.72
CA THR A 107 -3.65 15.18 3.22
C THR A 107 -3.84 14.26 2.02
N PHE A 108 -2.98 13.26 1.90
CA PHE A 108 -3.07 12.23 0.89
C PHE A 108 -3.23 10.85 1.54
N ASN A 109 -4.14 10.03 1.02
CA ASN A 109 -4.43 8.71 1.57
C ASN A 109 -4.66 7.69 0.47
N GLU A 110 -4.06 6.53 0.63
CA GLU A 110 -4.23 5.38 -0.26
C GLU A 110 -4.56 4.10 0.50
N HIS A 111 -5.39 3.27 -0.10
CA HIS A 111 -5.79 1.97 0.39
C HIS A 111 -5.53 0.93 -0.68
N TYR A 112 -4.88 -0.18 -0.30
CA TYR A 112 -4.55 -1.28 -1.20
C TYR A 112 -5.06 -2.61 -0.69
N LEU A 113 -5.35 -3.49 -1.64
CA LEU A 113 -5.51 -4.92 -1.44
C LEU A 113 -4.43 -5.62 -2.26
N ASP A 114 -3.47 -6.22 -1.57
CA ASP A 114 -2.36 -6.92 -2.19
C ASP A 114 -2.55 -8.43 -2.06
N ILE A 115 -2.23 -9.16 -3.13
CA ILE A 115 -2.23 -10.63 -3.18
C ILE A 115 -0.79 -11.07 -3.45
N PRO A 116 0.06 -11.24 -2.42
CA PRO A 116 1.38 -11.80 -2.56
C PRO A 116 1.31 -13.31 -2.81
N VAL A 117 2.21 -13.81 -3.67
CA VAL A 117 2.43 -15.24 -3.89
C VAL A 117 3.93 -15.47 -3.80
N ASN A 118 4.43 -15.75 -2.60
CA ASN A 118 5.85 -15.85 -2.33
C ASN A 118 6.33 -17.30 -2.33
N ALA A 119 7.50 -17.55 -2.92
CA ALA A 119 8.34 -18.69 -2.56
C ALA A 119 9.09 -18.31 -1.28
N ARG A 120 8.99 -19.14 -0.24
CA ARG A 120 9.65 -18.94 1.06
C ARG A 120 10.60 -20.08 1.33
N TYR A 121 11.86 -19.75 1.56
CA TYR A 121 12.87 -20.67 2.05
C TYR A 121 13.09 -20.43 3.54
N SER A 122 13.07 -21.48 4.35
CA SER A 122 13.21 -21.43 5.81
C SER A 122 14.30 -22.40 6.28
N TYR A 123 15.09 -21.95 7.23
CA TYR A 123 16.15 -22.76 7.85
C TYR A 123 16.07 -22.66 9.37
N ASP A 124 16.06 -23.83 10.04
CA ASP A 124 16.05 -23.89 11.51
C ASP A 124 17.47 -23.69 12.03
N ILE A 125 17.73 -22.56 12.68
CA ILE A 125 18.99 -22.30 13.41
C ILE A 125 19.02 -23.08 14.70
N LEU A 126 17.91 -23.02 15.44
CA LEU A 126 17.66 -23.79 16.66
C LEU A 126 16.28 -24.46 16.50
N PRO A 127 16.23 -25.79 16.26
CA PRO A 127 14.98 -26.49 16.03
C PRO A 127 13.93 -26.21 17.09
N GLY A 128 12.71 -25.85 16.66
CA GLY A 128 11.58 -25.52 17.54
C GLY A 128 11.69 -24.18 18.28
N THR A 129 12.82 -23.46 18.16
CA THR A 129 13.06 -22.20 18.88
C THR A 129 13.28 -21.03 17.96
N LEU A 130 14.17 -21.17 16.98
CA LEU A 130 14.57 -20.07 16.09
C LEU A 130 14.74 -20.54 14.65
N LYS A 131 14.00 -19.93 13.74
CA LYS A 131 14.03 -20.17 12.30
C LYS A 131 14.24 -18.84 11.57
N VAL A 132 15.06 -18.84 10.55
CA VAL A 132 15.20 -17.71 9.62
C VAL A 132 14.61 -18.07 8.27
N SER A 133 14.05 -17.11 7.59
CA SER A 133 13.44 -17.32 6.28
C SER A 133 13.76 -16.15 5.36
N ALA A 134 13.89 -16.47 4.07
CA ALA A 134 13.87 -15.49 3.00
C ALA A 134 12.69 -15.82 2.09
N PHE A 135 12.05 -14.79 1.54
CA PHE A 135 10.93 -14.99 0.63
C PHE A 135 10.98 -13.99 -0.52
N ALA A 136 10.48 -14.43 -1.67
CA ALA A 136 10.36 -13.60 -2.86
C ALA A 136 9.18 -14.06 -3.71
N GLY A 137 8.54 -13.12 -4.42
CA GLY A 137 7.47 -13.45 -5.34
C GLY A 137 6.70 -12.26 -5.89
N PRO A 138 5.81 -12.51 -6.85
CA PRO A 138 4.92 -11.47 -7.37
C PRO A 138 3.89 -11.05 -6.31
N VAL A 139 3.56 -9.76 -6.33
CA VAL A 139 2.48 -9.16 -5.53
C VAL A 139 1.52 -8.47 -6.49
N PHE A 140 0.31 -8.99 -6.59
CA PHE A 140 -0.76 -8.37 -7.37
C PHE A 140 -1.46 -7.34 -6.49
N SER A 141 -1.32 -6.06 -6.82
CA SER A 141 -1.76 -4.94 -5.99
C SER A 141 -2.96 -4.24 -6.62
N PHE A 142 -4.01 -4.08 -5.84
CA PHE A 142 -5.24 -3.41 -6.26
C PHE A 142 -5.49 -2.18 -5.38
N GLY A 143 -5.45 -0.99 -5.98
CA GLY A 143 -5.81 0.24 -5.30
C GLY A 143 -7.33 0.31 -5.07
N LEU A 144 -7.73 0.41 -3.82
CA LEU A 144 -9.14 0.51 -3.43
C LEU A 144 -9.61 1.96 -3.35
N SER A 145 -8.74 2.85 -2.93
CA SER A 145 -9.00 4.29 -2.82
C SER A 145 -7.66 5.05 -2.89
N SER A 146 -7.65 6.17 -3.60
CA SER A 146 -6.56 7.15 -3.59
C SER A 146 -7.20 8.53 -3.57
N THR A 147 -6.97 9.29 -2.49
CA THR A 147 -7.68 10.54 -2.23
C THR A 147 -6.74 11.60 -1.67
N GLY A 148 -6.68 12.74 -2.36
CA GLY A 148 -6.04 13.96 -1.88
C GLY A 148 -7.09 14.94 -1.35
N VAL A 149 -6.81 15.56 -0.21
CA VAL A 149 -7.67 16.60 0.37
C VAL A 149 -6.80 17.81 0.70
N THR A 150 -7.08 18.93 0.04
CA THR A 150 -6.45 20.22 0.34
C THR A 150 -7.49 21.14 0.98
N ARG A 151 -7.19 21.66 2.15
CA ARG A 151 -7.98 22.65 2.86
C ARG A 151 -7.19 23.94 3.02
N VAL A 152 -7.77 25.05 2.60
CA VAL A 152 -7.19 26.38 2.75
C VAL A 152 -8.18 27.25 3.53
N GLU A 153 -7.69 27.98 4.53
CA GLU A 153 -8.44 28.90 5.38
C GLU A 153 -7.73 30.24 5.46
N ALA A 154 -8.47 31.33 5.34
CA ALA A 154 -7.95 32.69 5.52
C ALA A 154 -9.03 33.59 6.09
N GLY A 155 -8.93 33.95 7.38
CA GLY A 155 -9.99 34.62 8.11
C GLY A 155 -11.28 33.80 8.12
N ASP A 156 -12.41 34.40 7.67
CA ASP A 156 -13.71 33.72 7.59
C ASP A 156 -13.89 32.89 6.28
N ASN A 157 -12.91 32.95 5.38
CA ASN A 157 -12.94 32.22 4.11
C ASN A 157 -12.28 30.86 4.26
N TRP A 158 -12.88 29.86 3.65
CA TRP A 158 -12.27 28.53 3.58
C TRP A 158 -12.67 27.81 2.30
N THR A 159 -11.76 26.96 1.83
CA THR A 159 -12.03 26.01 0.74
C THR A 159 -11.49 24.64 1.12
N LYS A 160 -12.21 23.60 0.71
CA LYS A 160 -11.79 22.21 0.81
C LYS A 160 -11.94 21.54 -0.55
N THR A 161 -10.83 21.19 -1.17
CA THR A 161 -10.80 20.45 -2.43
C THR A 161 -10.47 18.98 -2.14
N THR A 162 -11.29 18.07 -2.64
CA THR A 162 -11.09 16.63 -2.54
C THR A 162 -10.93 16.06 -3.94
N THR A 163 -9.78 15.42 -4.20
CA THR A 163 -9.46 14.77 -5.47
C THR A 163 -9.47 13.26 -5.27
N ASN A 164 -10.24 12.54 -6.06
CA ASN A 164 -10.16 11.08 -6.16
C ASN A 164 -9.32 10.73 -7.38
N TYR A 165 -8.11 10.20 -7.15
CA TYR A 165 -7.15 9.95 -8.23
C TYR A 165 -7.53 8.76 -9.12
N TYR A 166 -8.34 7.81 -8.66
CA TYR A 166 -8.79 6.70 -9.51
C TYR A 166 -9.91 7.08 -10.47
N THR A 167 -10.79 7.98 -10.05
CA THR A 167 -11.94 8.43 -10.87
C THR A 167 -11.68 9.75 -11.58
N GLY A 168 -10.65 10.51 -11.19
CA GLY A 168 -10.38 11.86 -11.64
C GLY A 168 -11.43 12.88 -11.17
N THR A 169 -12.21 12.55 -10.14
CA THR A 169 -13.27 13.45 -9.63
C THR A 169 -12.68 14.45 -8.64
N ILE A 170 -12.95 15.71 -8.88
CA ILE A 170 -12.53 16.84 -8.03
C ILE A 170 -13.78 17.49 -7.45
N THR A 171 -13.89 17.55 -6.12
CA THR A 171 -14.98 18.20 -5.42
C THR A 171 -14.44 19.36 -4.57
N THR A 172 -14.90 20.58 -4.83
CA THR A 172 -14.52 21.77 -4.08
C THR A 172 -15.72 22.29 -3.31
N LYS A 173 -15.56 22.43 -2.00
CA LYS A 173 -16.54 23.04 -1.08
C LYS A 173 -15.89 24.19 -0.33
N GLY A 174 -16.66 25.24 -0.03
CA GLY A 174 -16.10 26.37 0.69
C GLY A 174 -17.08 27.49 0.95
N ASN A 175 -16.54 28.52 1.61
CA ASN A 175 -17.17 29.82 1.76
C ASN A 175 -16.13 30.89 1.38
N MET A 176 -16.43 31.71 0.39
CA MET A 176 -15.56 32.78 -0.09
C MET A 176 -16.36 34.10 -0.13
N GLY A 177 -16.01 35.03 0.75
CA GLY A 177 -16.71 36.34 0.82
C GLY A 177 -18.20 36.23 1.12
N GLY A 178 -18.62 35.25 1.94
CA GLY A 178 -20.04 35.00 2.28
C GLY A 178 -20.78 34.16 1.22
N MET A 179 -20.16 33.79 0.13
CA MET A 179 -20.75 32.91 -0.91
C MET A 179 -20.32 31.47 -0.68
N SER A 180 -21.31 30.56 -0.63
CA SER A 180 -21.05 29.10 -0.57
C SER A 180 -20.63 28.59 -1.93
N VAL A 181 -19.55 27.82 -1.95
CA VAL A 181 -19.06 27.09 -3.12
C VAL A 181 -19.29 25.59 -2.89
N ASP A 182 -19.96 24.92 -3.83
CA ASP A 182 -20.09 23.46 -3.88
C ASP A 182 -20.06 23.04 -5.35
N LYS A 183 -18.90 22.57 -5.82
CA LYS A 183 -18.67 22.25 -7.21
C LYS A 183 -18.02 20.88 -7.31
N THR A 184 -18.53 20.03 -8.21
CA THR A 184 -17.91 18.74 -8.53
C THR A 184 -17.62 18.71 -10.02
N GLU A 185 -16.40 18.40 -10.36
CA GLU A 185 -15.90 18.30 -11.72
C GLU A 185 -15.22 16.94 -11.92
N LYS A 186 -15.21 16.47 -13.16
CA LYS A 186 -14.41 15.33 -13.57
C LYS A 186 -13.18 15.87 -14.29
N GLY A 187 -12.00 15.69 -13.69
CA GLY A 187 -10.73 16.09 -14.30
C GLY A 187 -10.38 15.16 -15.47
N ASP A 188 -9.90 15.74 -16.56
CA ASP A 188 -9.43 14.99 -17.71
C ASP A 188 -7.99 14.53 -17.47
N GLY A 189 -7.76 13.21 -17.47
CA GLY A 189 -6.45 12.61 -17.61
C GLY A 189 -5.53 12.56 -16.39
N THR A 190 -5.96 13.02 -15.21
CA THR A 190 -5.16 12.97 -13.97
C THR A 190 -5.59 11.80 -13.09
N GLY A 191 -5.47 10.59 -13.58
CA GLY A 191 -5.87 9.42 -12.80
C GLY A 191 -4.73 8.43 -12.66
N TYR A 192 -4.75 7.70 -11.54
CA TYR A 192 -3.87 6.55 -11.34
C TYR A 192 -4.50 5.27 -11.86
N GLY A 193 -3.67 4.32 -12.30
CA GLY A 193 -4.06 2.94 -12.49
C GLY A 193 -4.40 2.30 -11.13
N MET A 194 -5.50 1.55 -11.07
CA MET A 194 -5.90 0.83 -9.86
C MET A 194 -5.11 -0.46 -9.65
N PHE A 195 -4.48 -0.97 -10.69
CA PHE A 195 -3.72 -2.21 -10.65
C PHE A 195 -2.22 -1.92 -10.76
N ASP A 196 -1.44 -2.62 -9.93
CA ASP A 196 0.01 -2.65 -9.98
C ASP A 196 0.50 -4.09 -9.82
N LEU A 197 1.59 -4.43 -10.48
CA LEU A 197 2.34 -5.66 -10.27
C LEU A 197 3.64 -5.29 -9.57
N LYS A 198 3.91 -5.88 -8.41
CA LYS A 198 5.13 -5.63 -7.65
C LYS A 198 5.97 -6.91 -7.53
N LEU A 199 7.27 -6.75 -7.37
CA LEU A 199 8.16 -7.81 -6.93
C LEU A 199 8.39 -7.66 -5.42
N GLY A 200 7.90 -8.61 -4.64
CA GLY A 200 8.12 -8.66 -3.20
C GLY A 200 9.37 -9.45 -2.87
N LEU A 201 10.20 -8.91 -1.97
CA LEU A 201 11.39 -9.54 -1.41
C LEU A 201 11.35 -9.35 0.10
N GLY A 202 11.76 -10.35 0.89
CA GLY A 202 11.77 -10.15 2.32
C GLY A 202 12.49 -11.24 3.12
N LEU A 203 12.63 -10.92 4.40
CA LEU A 203 13.23 -11.79 5.40
C LEU A 203 12.26 -11.93 6.58
N ALA A 204 12.34 -13.06 7.27
CA ALA A 204 11.61 -13.28 8.50
C ALA A 204 12.45 -14.04 9.51
N VAL A 205 12.24 -13.72 10.77
CA VAL A 205 12.76 -14.48 11.91
C VAL A 205 11.57 -15.04 12.66
N THR A 206 11.50 -16.36 12.77
CA THR A 206 10.41 -17.07 13.46
C THR A 206 10.90 -17.54 14.83
N ALA A 207 10.20 -17.16 15.88
CA ALA A 207 10.44 -17.62 17.24
C ALA A 207 9.38 -18.65 17.63
N PHE A 208 9.81 -19.79 18.24
CA PHE A 208 8.97 -20.85 18.78
C PHE A 208 7.96 -21.42 17.76
N ASP A 209 8.31 -21.40 16.47
CA ASP A 209 7.46 -21.77 15.34
C ASP A 209 6.13 -20.97 15.25
N LYS A 210 5.95 -19.94 16.05
CA LYS A 210 4.69 -19.21 16.20
C LYS A 210 4.74 -17.73 15.85
N ILE A 211 5.85 -17.05 16.13
CA ILE A 211 5.93 -15.60 15.98
C ILE A 211 6.95 -15.27 14.90
N ASP A 212 6.50 -14.68 13.82
CA ASP A 212 7.36 -14.13 12.77
C ASP A 212 7.58 -12.63 12.99
N LEU A 213 8.82 -12.19 13.02
CA LEU A 213 9.20 -10.81 12.74
C LEU A 213 9.57 -10.74 11.27
N LYS A 214 8.85 -9.93 10.48
CA LYS A 214 8.97 -9.84 9.02
C LYS A 214 9.45 -8.47 8.57
N PHE A 215 10.33 -8.48 7.58
CA PHE A 215 10.79 -7.31 6.83
C PHE A 215 10.57 -7.60 5.36
N ALA A 216 9.91 -6.70 4.64
CA ALA A 216 9.71 -6.88 3.21
C ALA A 216 9.86 -5.55 2.45
N TYR A 217 10.29 -5.69 1.20
CA TYR A 217 10.38 -4.61 0.24
C TYR A 217 9.66 -5.03 -1.05
N ASN A 218 8.68 -4.24 -1.46
CA ASN A 218 7.89 -4.46 -2.66
C ASN A 218 8.25 -3.39 -3.68
N ILE A 219 8.74 -3.79 -4.84
CA ILE A 219 9.16 -2.93 -5.94
C ILE A 219 8.01 -2.87 -6.95
N GLY A 220 7.45 -1.68 -7.18
CA GLY A 220 6.43 -1.44 -8.20
C GLY A 220 7.02 -1.57 -9.61
N LEU A 221 6.41 -2.42 -10.43
CA LEU A 221 6.90 -2.72 -11.78
C LEU A 221 6.10 -2.00 -12.86
N LEU A 222 4.86 -1.59 -12.57
CA LEU A 222 3.99 -0.95 -13.55
C LEU A 222 3.95 0.56 -13.33
N ASP A 223 3.85 1.27 -14.43
CA ASP A 223 3.52 2.68 -14.43
C ASP A 223 2.03 2.85 -14.12
N ARG A 224 1.73 3.52 -13.01
CA ARG A 224 0.36 3.77 -12.57
C ARG A 224 -0.21 5.11 -13.07
N MET A 225 0.64 5.99 -13.61
CA MET A 225 0.20 7.29 -14.14
C MET A 225 -0.50 7.09 -15.49
N LYS A 226 -1.60 7.80 -15.70
CA LYS A 226 -2.28 7.85 -17.00
C LYS A 226 -1.84 9.01 -17.88
N ALA A 227 -1.01 9.91 -17.34
CA ALA A 227 -0.47 11.04 -18.07
C ALA A 227 0.75 10.62 -18.91
N GLU A 228 0.85 11.08 -20.18
CA GLU A 228 1.85 10.60 -21.14
C GLU A 228 3.31 10.94 -20.80
N LYS A 229 3.56 11.94 -19.95
CA LYS A 229 4.91 12.45 -19.67
C LYS A 229 5.35 12.27 -18.21
N VAL A 230 4.61 11.51 -17.43
CA VAL A 230 4.94 11.23 -16.04
C VAL A 230 4.71 9.75 -15.81
N ARG A 231 5.67 9.08 -15.18
CA ARG A 231 5.51 7.69 -14.69
C ARG A 231 5.41 7.71 -13.18
N LEU A 232 4.54 6.88 -12.65
CA LEU A 232 4.39 6.68 -11.20
C LEU A 232 4.64 5.21 -10.85
N ASN A 233 5.72 4.96 -10.14
CA ASN A 233 6.00 3.67 -9.53
C ASN A 233 5.83 3.77 -8.02
N THR A 234 5.38 2.69 -7.36
CA THR A 234 5.18 2.67 -5.91
C THR A 234 6.02 1.57 -5.29
N ASN A 235 7.04 1.95 -4.52
CA ASN A 235 7.84 1.03 -3.73
C ASN A 235 7.36 1.04 -2.28
N ILE A 236 7.35 -0.13 -1.62
CA ILE A 236 6.83 -0.24 -0.26
C ILE A 236 7.80 -1.04 0.60
N PHE A 237 8.29 -0.44 1.67
CA PHE A 237 8.99 -1.14 2.75
C PHE A 237 8.03 -1.44 3.89
N THR A 238 8.08 -2.65 4.45
CA THR A 238 7.23 -3.04 5.58
C THR A 238 8.04 -3.75 6.66
N VAL A 239 7.64 -3.49 7.91
CA VAL A 239 8.07 -4.25 9.08
C VAL A 239 6.87 -4.63 9.91
N GLY A 240 6.83 -5.86 10.41
CA GLY A 240 5.69 -6.31 11.20
C GLY A 240 5.86 -7.66 11.85
N VAL A 241 4.84 -8.03 12.61
CA VAL A 241 4.80 -9.28 13.37
C VAL A 241 3.62 -10.12 12.88
N ALA A 242 3.80 -11.42 12.78
CA ALA A 242 2.73 -12.34 12.46
C ALA A 242 2.72 -13.52 13.44
N TRP A 243 1.52 -14.04 13.66
CA TRP A 243 1.29 -15.26 14.45
C TRP A 243 0.96 -16.40 13.51
N ASN A 244 1.64 -17.51 13.70
CA ASN A 244 1.46 -18.76 12.97
C ASN A 244 0.64 -19.76 13.82
N PHE A 245 -0.43 -20.30 13.22
CA PHE A 245 -1.38 -21.21 13.88
C PHE A 245 -1.09 -22.67 13.52
#